data_1821d3675fa36365e10a6dae53b2c5d3
#
_entry.id   1821d3675fa36365e10a6dae53b2c5d3
#
_cell.length_a   1.000
_cell.length_b   1.000
_cell.length_c   1.000
_cell.angle_alpha   90.00
_cell.angle_beta   90.00
_cell.angle_gamma   90.00
#
_symmetry.space_group_name_H-M   'P 1'
#
loop_
_entity.id
_entity.type
_entity.pdbx_description
1 polymer ?
#
loop_
_entity_poly.entity_id
_entity_poly.type
_entity_poly.pdbx_seq_one_letter_code
_entity_poly.pdbx_strand_id
1 'polypeptide(L)'
;MLLKCGIISNMIENENTMEDLYCIGCGAKIQTEDKNALGFLPAGALKKKIAERDQMEAVQAGDEGSEASIKTEDLYCQRCFRLRHYNEIAPTSLTDADFLRLLKEIGQHDALIVNVVDIFDFNGSLIPNLHKLTGGNDLLMVANKRDVLPKSLKVGKLTAWLREQAASRSLKPKDILVTSAQNKDDVAELMEAIESYRRGRDVYVVGVTNVGKSTLINAIIKSASGSEDVITTSRFPGTTLDKIEIPLDEDSALIDTPGIIHRGQMAHYLEPEDLKYVSPRKEIKPKTYQLNPEQTLFFGGLARFDFISGERQGMTAYFDNEINVHRTKLEGATEFYEKHKGELLAPALVGAKLVRREVKITDKSDIVFSGLGWVRVPQKAVVAAWVPEGVDVVVRKALIG
;
A
#
# COMPACT_ATOMS: atom_id res chain seq x y z
N MET A 1 -54.51 19.05 50.35
CA MET A 1 -54.66 17.81 49.61
C MET A 1 -53.47 17.65 48.69
N LEU A 2 -52.58 16.89 49.17
CA LEU A 2 -51.18 16.73 48.74
C LEU A 2 -51.03 15.62 47.68
N LEU A 3 -49.88 15.72 46.98
CA LEU A 3 -49.21 14.65 46.21
C LEU A 3 -49.62 14.49 44.74
N LYS A 4 -48.74 15.07 43.90
CA LYS A 4 -48.03 14.36 42.82
C LYS A 4 -47.20 15.38 42.01
N CYS A 5 -46.00 15.62 42.50
CA CYS A 5 -44.96 16.27 41.68
C CYS A 5 -43.66 15.57 42.07
N GLY A 6 -43.10 14.78 41.19
CA GLY A 6 -41.82 14.12 41.47
C GLY A 6 -41.62 12.88 40.69
N ILE A 7 -41.49 12.91 39.36
CA ILE A 7 -40.76 11.98 38.48
C ILE A 7 -40.73 12.62 37.06
N ILE A 8 -40.05 13.73 36.87
CA ILE A 8 -39.52 14.21 35.61
C ILE A 8 -38.33 15.12 35.96
N SER A 9 -37.24 14.53 36.40
CA SER A 9 -35.96 15.26 36.57
C SER A 9 -34.78 14.29 36.67
N ASN A 10 -34.70 13.35 35.75
CA ASN A 10 -33.51 12.48 35.62
C ASN A 10 -33.33 11.96 34.17
N MET A 11 -33.58 12.78 33.18
CA MET A 11 -33.31 12.47 31.77
C MET A 11 -32.57 13.57 31.02
N ILE A 12 -31.90 14.48 31.71
CA ILE A 12 -31.06 15.50 31.08
C ILE A 12 -29.76 15.60 31.88
N GLU A 13 -28.96 14.57 31.88
CA GLU A 13 -27.55 14.59 32.35
C GLU A 13 -26.74 13.43 31.76
N ASN A 14 -26.82 13.19 30.45
CA ASN A 14 -25.93 12.24 29.78
C ASN A 14 -25.53 12.65 28.35
N GLU A 15 -25.56 13.97 28.05
CA GLU A 15 -25.06 14.48 26.75
C GLU A 15 -23.59 14.97 26.80
N ASN A 16 -22.92 14.94 27.95
CA ASN A 16 -21.61 15.61 28.12
C ASN A 16 -20.38 14.69 28.14
N THR A 17 -20.47 13.42 27.74
CA THR A 17 -19.32 12.50 27.73
C THR A 17 -18.83 12.08 26.34
N MET A 18 -19.38 12.65 25.27
CA MET A 18 -18.94 12.34 23.89
C MET A 18 -17.95 13.35 23.29
N GLU A 19 -17.51 14.37 24.01
CA GLU A 19 -16.79 15.49 23.39
C GLU A 19 -15.32 15.20 23.03
N ASP A 20 -14.65 14.16 23.56
CA ASP A 20 -13.20 14.02 23.43
C ASP A 20 -12.69 12.63 23.02
N LEU A 21 -13.45 11.85 22.24
CA LEU A 21 -12.98 10.58 21.73
C LEU A 21 -12.35 10.69 20.35
N TYR A 22 -11.08 10.28 20.23
CA TYR A 22 -10.32 10.36 18.99
C TYR A 22 -9.84 8.96 18.55
N CYS A 23 -9.77 8.73 17.24
CA CYS A 23 -9.25 7.51 16.69
C CYS A 23 -7.72 7.46 16.82
N ILE A 24 -7.15 6.48 17.51
CA ILE A 24 -5.70 6.30 17.68
C ILE A 24 -4.99 6.07 16.33
N GLY A 25 -5.68 5.44 15.36
CA GLY A 25 -5.12 5.18 14.03
C GLY A 25 -5.03 6.41 13.12
N CYS A 26 -6.06 7.28 13.04
CA CYS A 26 -6.12 8.47 12.17
C CYS A 26 -6.33 9.80 12.92
N GLY A 27 -6.50 9.82 14.27
CA GLY A 27 -6.70 11.00 15.13
C GLY A 27 -7.95 11.82 14.85
N ALA A 28 -8.76 11.40 13.91
CA ALA A 28 -10.03 12.07 13.68
C ALA A 28 -10.93 11.87 14.90
N LYS A 29 -11.71 12.91 15.23
CA LYS A 29 -12.74 12.80 16.26
C LYS A 29 -13.69 11.66 15.88
N ILE A 30 -13.99 10.78 16.83
CA ILE A 30 -14.94 9.67 16.60
C ILE A 30 -16.32 10.27 16.37
N GLN A 31 -16.97 9.83 15.30
CA GLN A 31 -18.33 10.21 14.94
C GLN A 31 -19.12 9.00 14.44
N THR A 32 -20.45 9.05 14.54
CA THR A 32 -21.34 7.94 14.21
C THR A 32 -22.31 8.26 13.06
N GLU A 33 -22.17 9.42 12.43
CA GLU A 33 -23.14 9.97 11.48
C GLU A 33 -22.79 9.65 10.02
N ASP A 34 -21.58 10.00 9.58
CA ASP A 34 -21.16 9.81 8.19
C ASP A 34 -20.14 8.67 8.08
N LYS A 35 -20.58 7.54 7.49
CA LYS A 35 -19.71 6.35 7.28
C LYS A 35 -18.60 6.55 6.26
N ASN A 36 -18.63 7.59 5.45
CA ASN A 36 -17.60 7.91 4.48
C ASN A 36 -16.57 8.92 5.02
N ALA A 37 -16.89 9.60 6.14
CA ALA A 37 -16.02 10.57 6.77
C ALA A 37 -15.02 9.89 7.74
N LEU A 38 -13.93 10.62 8.01
CA LEU A 38 -12.93 10.22 9.00
C LEU A 38 -13.55 10.12 10.40
N GLY A 39 -13.00 9.21 11.20
CA GLY A 39 -13.49 9.01 12.57
C GLY A 39 -14.77 8.19 12.68
N PHE A 40 -15.38 7.75 11.56
CA PHE A 40 -16.62 6.98 11.64
C PHE A 40 -16.44 5.66 12.41
N LEU A 41 -17.32 5.47 13.39
CA LEU A 41 -17.48 4.23 14.13
C LEU A 41 -18.97 3.98 14.32
N PRO A 42 -19.51 2.80 13.91
CA PRO A 42 -20.92 2.50 14.10
C PRO A 42 -21.35 2.67 15.56
N ALA A 43 -22.49 3.32 15.81
CA ALA A 43 -22.98 3.64 17.15
C ALA A 43 -23.04 2.43 18.10
N GLY A 44 -23.38 1.24 17.56
CA GLY A 44 -23.38 0.00 18.34
C GLY A 44 -21.98 -0.46 18.79
N ALA A 45 -20.97 -0.27 17.92
CA ALA A 45 -19.58 -0.59 18.24
C ALA A 45 -19.00 0.41 19.26
N LEU A 46 -19.35 1.69 19.14
CA LEU A 46 -18.94 2.72 20.09
C LEU A 46 -19.53 2.45 21.48
N LYS A 47 -20.85 2.17 21.58
CA LYS A 47 -21.51 1.83 22.85
C LYS A 47 -20.90 0.61 23.52
N LYS A 48 -20.56 -0.43 22.74
CA LYS A 48 -19.91 -1.63 23.27
C LYS A 48 -18.52 -1.32 23.86
N LYS A 49 -17.73 -0.51 23.16
CA LYS A 49 -16.40 -0.11 23.60
C LYS A 49 -16.43 0.77 24.86
N ILE A 50 -17.39 1.68 24.95
CA ILE A 50 -17.62 2.51 26.15
C ILE A 50 -18.02 1.61 27.34
N ALA A 51 -18.95 0.67 27.14
CA ALA A 51 -19.38 -0.24 28.19
C ALA A 51 -18.25 -1.18 28.69
N GLU A 52 -17.39 -1.65 27.79
CA GLU A 52 -16.20 -2.43 28.14
C GLU A 52 -15.21 -1.61 28.99
N ARG A 53 -15.02 -0.32 28.67
CA ARG A 53 -14.21 0.62 29.44
C ARG A 53 -14.79 0.83 30.84
N ASP A 54 -16.08 1.14 30.94
CA ASP A 54 -16.75 1.42 32.20
C ASP A 54 -16.75 0.17 33.15
N GLN A 55 -16.79 -1.03 32.59
CA GLN A 55 -16.63 -2.27 33.34
C GLN A 55 -15.21 -2.48 33.88
N MET A 56 -14.17 -2.10 33.10
CA MET A 56 -12.78 -2.19 33.56
C MET A 56 -12.47 -1.15 34.63
N GLU A 57 -13.00 0.07 34.54
CA GLU A 57 -12.88 1.10 35.57
C GLU A 57 -13.56 0.68 36.88
N ALA A 58 -14.71 0.01 36.80
CA ALA A 58 -15.41 -0.49 37.98
C ALA A 58 -14.67 -1.64 38.71
N VAL A 59 -13.89 -2.45 37.99
CA VAL A 59 -13.07 -3.53 38.54
C VAL A 59 -11.80 -2.99 39.20
N GLN A 60 -11.23 -1.86 38.69
CA GLN A 60 -10.02 -1.27 39.27
C GLN A 60 -10.28 -0.34 40.45
N ALA A 61 -11.48 0.18 40.63
CA ALA A 61 -11.86 1.01 41.78
C ALA A 61 -11.93 0.21 43.12
N GLY A 62 -11.68 -1.09 43.11
CA GLY A 62 -11.65 -1.94 44.27
C GLY A 62 -10.27 -2.19 44.89
N ASP A 63 -9.19 -1.66 44.34
CA ASP A 63 -7.81 -1.85 44.84
C ASP A 63 -7.13 -0.50 45.10
N GLU A 64 -7.16 -0.06 46.35
CA GLU A 64 -6.50 1.18 46.81
C GLU A 64 -4.97 0.96 46.81
N GLY A 65 -4.26 1.39 45.79
CA GLY A 65 -2.81 1.43 45.91
C GLY A 65 -1.92 1.48 44.71
N SER A 66 -2.38 1.84 43.49
CA SER A 66 -1.43 2.14 42.41
C SER A 66 -1.94 3.29 41.53
N GLU A 67 -1.16 4.37 41.43
CA GLU A 67 -1.28 5.35 40.36
C GLU A 67 -1.01 4.66 39.01
N ALA A 68 -1.98 3.93 38.50
CA ALA A 68 -1.94 3.40 37.15
C ALA A 68 -2.51 4.49 36.22
N SER A 69 -1.65 5.14 35.47
CA SER A 69 -2.03 5.94 34.31
C SER A 69 -2.97 5.14 33.42
N ILE A 70 -4.21 5.60 33.28
CA ILE A 70 -5.27 5.01 32.48
C ILE A 70 -4.76 4.89 31.06
N LYS A 71 -4.40 3.67 30.63
CA LYS A 71 -4.19 3.36 29.22
C LYS A 71 -5.54 3.51 28.53
N THR A 72 -5.73 4.59 27.80
CA THR A 72 -6.84 4.72 26.86
C THR A 72 -6.73 3.57 25.87
N GLU A 73 -7.54 2.52 26.07
CA GLU A 73 -7.56 1.39 25.14
C GLU A 73 -7.85 1.88 23.73
N ASP A 74 -7.10 1.36 22.81
CA ASP A 74 -7.02 1.67 21.37
C ASP A 74 -8.41 1.81 20.70
N LEU A 75 -8.96 3.01 20.66
CA LEU A 75 -10.19 3.30 19.95
C LEU A 75 -9.86 3.61 18.50
N TYR A 76 -10.14 2.67 17.62
CA TYR A 76 -9.97 2.85 16.16
C TYR A 76 -11.31 3.14 15.50
N CYS A 77 -11.37 4.15 14.62
CA CYS A 77 -12.49 4.28 13.70
C CYS A 77 -12.54 3.06 12.76
N GLN A 78 -13.70 2.82 12.15
CA GLN A 78 -13.92 1.66 11.29
C GLN A 78 -12.87 1.55 10.17
N ARG A 79 -12.46 2.68 9.58
CA ARG A 79 -11.41 2.73 8.56
C ARG A 79 -10.05 2.26 9.09
N CYS A 80 -9.60 2.80 10.22
CA CYS A 80 -8.30 2.44 10.79
C CYS A 80 -8.30 1.02 11.33
N PHE A 81 -9.43 0.56 11.87
CA PHE A 81 -9.61 -0.83 12.28
C PHE A 81 -9.46 -1.77 11.08
N ARG A 82 -10.13 -1.49 9.97
CA ARG A 82 -10.02 -2.28 8.73
C ARG A 82 -8.62 -2.26 8.13
N LEU A 83 -7.97 -1.09 8.10
CA LEU A 83 -6.58 -0.95 7.68
C LEU A 83 -5.64 -1.82 8.52
N ARG A 84 -5.80 -1.83 9.85
CA ARG A 84 -4.93 -2.56 10.76
C ARG A 84 -5.16 -4.08 10.72
N HIS A 85 -6.42 -4.52 10.65
CA HIS A 85 -6.77 -5.93 10.78
C HIS A 85 -6.97 -6.65 9.46
N TYR A 86 -7.40 -5.95 8.41
CA TYR A 86 -7.75 -6.55 7.13
C TYR A 86 -6.95 -6.00 5.96
N ASN A 87 -6.07 -4.99 6.19
CA ASN A 87 -5.34 -4.29 5.13
C ASN A 87 -6.28 -3.70 4.05
N GLU A 88 -7.54 -3.45 4.41
CA GLU A 88 -8.53 -2.85 3.52
C GLU A 88 -8.19 -1.39 3.27
N ILE A 89 -7.98 -1.05 2.01
CA ILE A 89 -7.84 0.34 1.57
C ILE A 89 -9.25 0.94 1.56
N ALA A 90 -9.60 1.68 2.61
CA ALA A 90 -10.76 2.55 2.49
C ALA A 90 -10.44 3.62 1.42
N PRO A 91 -11.35 3.88 0.46
CA PRO A 91 -11.15 4.94 -0.50
C PRO A 91 -11.00 6.25 0.28
N THR A 92 -9.81 6.82 0.28
CA THR A 92 -9.61 8.19 0.73
C THR A 92 -10.29 9.08 -0.28
N SER A 93 -11.09 10.01 0.16
CA SER A 93 -11.74 11.05 -0.67
C SER A 93 -10.75 12.03 -1.33
N LEU A 94 -9.44 11.76 -1.24
CA LEU A 94 -8.40 12.55 -1.87
C LEU A 94 -8.42 12.32 -3.38
N THR A 95 -8.67 13.39 -4.10
CA THR A 95 -8.57 13.36 -5.57
C THR A 95 -7.12 13.42 -5.99
N ASP A 96 -6.82 12.98 -7.23
CA ASP A 96 -5.50 13.13 -7.83
C ASP A 96 -5.04 14.61 -7.81
N ALA A 97 -5.99 15.57 -7.89
CA ALA A 97 -5.72 17.01 -7.81
C ALA A 97 -5.26 17.45 -6.43
N ASP A 98 -5.84 16.91 -5.36
CA ASP A 98 -5.45 17.23 -3.98
C ASP A 98 -4.04 16.74 -3.67
N PHE A 99 -3.72 15.54 -4.16
CA PHE A 99 -2.37 15.01 -4.02
C PHE A 99 -1.33 15.81 -4.80
N LEU A 100 -1.62 16.21 -6.04
CA LEU A 100 -0.74 17.07 -6.82
C LEU A 100 -0.53 18.43 -6.15
N ARG A 101 -1.56 18.95 -5.49
CA ARG A 101 -1.46 20.20 -4.68
C ARG A 101 -0.51 19.98 -3.51
N LEU A 102 -0.66 18.89 -2.77
CA LEU A 102 0.24 18.54 -1.67
C LEU A 102 1.70 18.45 -2.11
N LEU A 103 1.98 17.76 -3.23
CA LEU A 103 3.37 17.67 -3.74
C LEU A 103 3.93 19.04 -4.12
N LYS A 104 3.11 19.94 -4.67
CA LYS A 104 3.53 21.31 -4.99
C LYS A 104 3.77 22.16 -3.74
N GLU A 105 2.98 21.97 -2.68
CA GLU A 105 3.20 22.59 -1.38
C GLU A 105 4.52 22.13 -0.77
N ILE A 106 4.79 20.82 -0.76
CA ILE A 106 6.08 20.24 -0.33
C ILE A 106 7.23 20.86 -1.13
N GLY A 107 7.03 21.09 -2.43
CA GLY A 107 8.03 21.71 -3.29
C GLY A 107 8.39 23.17 -2.97
N GLN A 108 7.63 23.83 -2.08
CA GLN A 108 7.92 25.18 -1.59
C GLN A 108 8.83 25.20 -0.35
N HIS A 109 9.07 24.03 0.26
CA HIS A 109 9.93 23.87 1.42
C HIS A 109 11.24 23.20 1.03
N ASP A 110 12.34 23.55 1.72
CA ASP A 110 13.59 22.82 1.62
C ASP A 110 13.47 21.55 2.48
N ALA A 111 13.37 20.39 1.85
CA ALA A 111 13.09 19.13 2.51
C ALA A 111 13.82 17.94 1.84
N LEU A 112 13.88 16.82 2.53
CA LEU A 112 14.22 15.54 1.92
C LEU A 112 12.92 14.82 1.53
N ILE A 113 12.86 14.34 0.29
CA ILE A 113 11.74 13.52 -0.19
C ILE A 113 12.14 12.05 -0.15
N VAL A 114 11.47 11.28 0.67
CA VAL A 114 11.60 9.82 0.73
C VAL A 114 10.49 9.20 -0.11
N ASN A 115 10.83 8.79 -1.33
CA ASN A 115 9.88 8.15 -2.24
C ASN A 115 9.88 6.64 -2.07
N VAL A 116 8.83 6.11 -1.45
CA VAL A 116 8.65 4.67 -1.24
C VAL A 116 8.00 4.06 -2.46
N VAL A 117 8.64 3.07 -3.06
CA VAL A 117 8.15 2.29 -4.21
C VAL A 117 8.07 0.82 -3.85
N ASP A 118 7.09 0.11 -4.41
CA ASP A 118 6.98 -1.34 -4.30
C ASP A 118 7.89 -2.01 -5.33
N ILE A 119 8.87 -2.78 -4.87
CA ILE A 119 9.81 -3.43 -5.77
C ILE A 119 9.17 -4.52 -6.65
N PHE A 120 8.09 -5.13 -6.17
CA PHE A 120 7.32 -6.12 -6.92
C PHE A 120 6.53 -5.46 -8.06
N ASP A 121 5.86 -4.33 -7.79
CA ASP A 121 5.17 -3.51 -8.79
C ASP A 121 5.86 -2.14 -8.97
N PHE A 122 7.15 -2.17 -9.30
CA PHE A 122 7.96 -0.95 -9.42
C PHE A 122 7.32 0.08 -10.38
N ASN A 123 6.85 -0.38 -11.54
CA ASN A 123 6.28 0.51 -12.56
C ASN A 123 4.96 1.15 -12.12
N GLY A 124 4.08 0.37 -11.48
CA GLY A 124 2.81 0.87 -10.97
C GLY A 124 2.93 1.68 -9.68
N SER A 125 4.12 1.71 -9.06
CA SER A 125 4.37 2.50 -7.85
C SER A 125 5.14 3.80 -8.09
N LEU A 126 5.48 4.12 -9.34
CA LEU A 126 6.16 5.36 -9.69
C LEU A 126 5.18 6.54 -9.75
N ILE A 127 5.58 7.67 -9.16
CA ILE A 127 4.85 8.93 -9.25
C ILE A 127 5.38 9.72 -10.46
N PRO A 128 4.55 9.98 -11.48
CA PRO A 128 5.00 10.75 -12.65
C PRO A 128 5.44 12.17 -12.26
N ASN A 129 6.56 12.61 -12.83
CA ASN A 129 7.10 13.96 -12.63
C ASN A 129 7.39 14.36 -11.17
N LEU A 130 7.58 13.40 -10.26
CA LEU A 130 7.78 13.65 -8.83
C LEU A 130 8.82 14.76 -8.57
N HIS A 131 10.00 14.68 -9.18
CA HIS A 131 11.06 15.68 -9.00
C HIS A 131 10.64 17.11 -9.34
N LYS A 132 9.82 17.28 -10.39
CA LYS A 132 9.29 18.60 -10.75
C LYS A 132 8.21 19.07 -9.77
N LEU A 133 7.38 18.16 -9.30
CA LEU A 133 6.30 18.45 -8.37
C LEU A 133 6.83 18.84 -6.98
N THR A 134 7.95 18.27 -6.58
CA THR A 134 8.60 18.54 -5.29
C THR A 134 9.66 19.65 -5.36
N GLY A 135 9.58 20.55 -6.34
CA GLY A 135 10.43 21.75 -6.40
C GLY A 135 11.93 21.50 -6.58
N GLY A 136 12.32 20.29 -6.99
CA GLY A 136 13.74 19.91 -7.14
C GLY A 136 14.42 19.49 -5.84
N ASN A 137 13.67 19.30 -4.75
CA ASN A 137 14.17 18.78 -3.49
C ASN A 137 14.96 17.47 -3.66
N ASP A 138 15.89 17.21 -2.76
CA ASP A 138 16.66 15.97 -2.74
C ASP A 138 15.71 14.78 -2.60
N LEU A 139 15.92 13.75 -3.44
CA LEU A 139 15.08 12.57 -3.51
C LEU A 139 15.88 11.33 -3.08
N LEU A 140 15.40 10.64 -2.06
CA LEU A 140 15.84 9.31 -1.64
C LEU A 140 14.79 8.30 -2.09
N MET A 141 15.14 7.33 -2.94
CA MET A 141 14.23 6.28 -3.37
C MET A 141 14.36 5.07 -2.47
N VAL A 142 13.26 4.63 -1.90
CA VAL A 142 13.18 3.44 -1.03
C VAL A 142 12.38 2.35 -1.74
N ALA A 143 13.08 1.37 -2.29
CA ALA A 143 12.49 0.21 -2.93
C ALA A 143 12.14 -0.84 -1.86
N ASN A 144 10.91 -0.77 -1.37
CA ASN A 144 10.39 -1.57 -0.27
C ASN A 144 9.91 -2.96 -0.75
N LYS A 145 9.66 -3.85 0.20
CA LYS A 145 9.20 -5.23 0.02
C LYS A 145 10.25 -6.15 -0.65
N ARG A 146 11.54 -5.95 -0.32
CA ARG A 146 12.62 -6.83 -0.78
C ARG A 146 12.37 -8.30 -0.44
N ASP A 147 11.71 -8.57 0.66
CA ASP A 147 11.35 -9.89 1.19
C ASP A 147 10.43 -10.70 0.28
N VAL A 148 9.66 -10.05 -0.61
CA VAL A 148 8.79 -10.74 -1.57
C VAL A 148 9.54 -11.21 -2.83
N LEU A 149 10.72 -10.67 -3.13
CA LEU A 149 11.51 -11.10 -4.27
C LEU A 149 12.38 -12.32 -3.93
N PRO A 150 12.75 -13.17 -4.92
CA PRO A 150 13.63 -14.30 -4.69
C PRO A 150 14.92 -13.90 -3.97
N LYS A 151 15.28 -14.62 -2.91
CA LYS A 151 16.50 -14.38 -2.11
C LYS A 151 17.79 -14.52 -2.94
N SER A 152 17.75 -15.29 -4.01
CA SER A 152 18.87 -15.45 -4.95
C SER A 152 19.21 -14.16 -5.71
N LEU A 153 18.32 -13.18 -5.76
CA LEU A 153 18.56 -11.89 -6.41
C LEU A 153 19.45 -11.01 -5.53
N LYS A 154 20.68 -10.76 -5.98
CA LYS A 154 21.66 -9.94 -5.25
C LYS A 154 21.22 -8.47 -5.21
N VAL A 155 21.29 -7.85 -4.04
CA VAL A 155 20.91 -6.44 -3.81
C VAL A 155 21.63 -5.49 -4.78
N GLY A 156 22.93 -5.65 -4.99
CA GLY A 156 23.69 -4.79 -5.92
C GLY A 156 23.19 -4.84 -7.37
N LYS A 157 22.75 -6.01 -7.87
CA LYS A 157 22.14 -6.12 -9.22
C LYS A 157 20.78 -5.41 -9.25
N LEU A 158 20.03 -5.55 -8.18
CA LEU A 158 18.72 -4.93 -8.05
C LEU A 158 18.84 -3.39 -8.01
N THR A 159 19.75 -2.86 -7.19
CA THR A 159 20.02 -1.42 -7.11
C THR A 159 20.47 -0.85 -8.46
N ALA A 160 21.36 -1.55 -9.19
CA ALA A 160 21.79 -1.14 -10.52
C ALA A 160 20.61 -1.10 -11.52
N TRP A 161 19.75 -2.12 -11.48
CA TRP A 161 18.53 -2.16 -12.31
C TRP A 161 17.57 -1.01 -11.94
N LEU A 162 17.34 -0.75 -10.66
CA LEU A 162 16.49 0.35 -10.18
C LEU A 162 17.01 1.71 -10.64
N ARG A 163 18.33 1.95 -10.59
CA ARG A 163 18.94 3.18 -11.11
C ARG A 163 18.68 3.37 -12.59
N GLU A 164 18.84 2.31 -13.38
CA GLU A 164 18.58 2.34 -14.82
C GLU A 164 17.09 2.62 -15.09
N GLN A 165 16.18 1.96 -14.37
CA GLN A 165 14.74 2.19 -14.52
C GLN A 165 14.30 3.60 -14.07
N ALA A 166 14.87 4.13 -12.99
CA ALA A 166 14.61 5.50 -12.54
C ALA A 166 15.10 6.53 -13.58
N ALA A 167 16.33 6.34 -14.10
CA ALA A 167 16.92 7.21 -15.11
C ALA A 167 16.09 7.24 -16.40
N SER A 168 15.59 6.08 -16.86
CA SER A 168 14.73 5.99 -18.05
C SER A 168 13.42 6.78 -17.93
N ARG A 169 13.02 7.15 -16.71
CA ARG A 169 11.84 7.95 -16.37
C ARG A 169 12.17 9.34 -15.86
N SER A 170 13.39 9.80 -16.11
CA SER A 170 13.89 11.11 -15.67
C SER A 170 13.85 11.33 -14.16
N LEU A 171 13.83 10.25 -13.37
CA LEU A 171 14.01 10.31 -11.93
C LEU A 171 15.51 10.23 -11.61
N LYS A 172 15.99 11.15 -10.78
CA LYS A 172 17.40 11.23 -10.38
C LYS A 172 17.51 11.23 -8.85
N PRO A 173 17.23 10.09 -8.20
CA PRO A 173 17.40 10.02 -6.75
C PRO A 173 18.87 10.20 -6.38
N LYS A 174 19.12 10.83 -5.23
CA LYS A 174 20.47 10.94 -4.63
C LYS A 174 21.01 9.56 -4.29
N ASP A 175 20.13 8.70 -3.77
CA ASP A 175 20.43 7.30 -3.53
C ASP A 175 19.18 6.41 -3.66
N ILE A 176 19.42 5.10 -3.74
CA ILE A 176 18.38 4.07 -3.83
C ILE A 176 18.67 2.99 -2.80
N LEU A 177 17.78 2.87 -1.83
CA LEU A 177 17.82 1.83 -0.82
C LEU A 177 16.85 0.72 -1.15
N VAL A 178 17.31 -0.52 -1.03
CA VAL A 178 16.49 -1.72 -1.18
C VAL A 178 16.16 -2.22 0.21
N THR A 179 14.90 -2.15 0.61
CA THR A 179 14.47 -2.29 2.00
C THR A 179 13.33 -3.29 2.13
N SER A 180 13.28 -3.96 3.26
CA SER A 180 12.08 -4.64 3.75
C SER A 180 11.66 -4.04 5.09
N ALA A 181 10.44 -3.53 5.18
CA ALA A 181 9.87 -3.08 6.46
C ALA A 181 9.77 -4.20 7.52
N GLN A 182 9.95 -5.46 7.12
CA GLN A 182 9.97 -6.63 8.00
C GLN A 182 11.37 -6.90 8.57
N ASN A 183 12.43 -6.30 8.01
CA ASN A 183 13.82 -6.51 8.41
C ASN A 183 14.32 -5.30 9.23
N LYS A 184 14.74 -5.55 10.48
CA LYS A 184 15.20 -4.49 11.37
C LYS A 184 16.51 -3.83 10.90
N ASP A 185 17.42 -4.60 10.28
CA ASP A 185 18.69 -4.08 9.78
C ASP A 185 18.46 -3.15 8.58
N ASP A 186 17.56 -3.52 7.66
CA ASP A 186 17.16 -2.68 6.52
C ASP A 186 16.52 -1.36 7.00
N VAL A 187 15.71 -1.42 8.08
CA VAL A 187 15.09 -0.22 8.67
C VAL A 187 16.12 0.67 9.34
N ALA A 188 17.12 0.10 10.02
CA ALA A 188 18.23 0.85 10.61
C ALA A 188 19.07 1.55 9.54
N GLU A 189 19.45 0.84 8.46
CA GLU A 189 20.17 1.41 7.31
C GLU A 189 19.37 2.57 6.67
N LEU A 190 18.06 2.41 6.55
CA LEU A 190 17.18 3.47 6.04
C LEU A 190 17.22 4.72 6.95
N MET A 191 17.17 4.54 8.27
CA MET A 191 17.23 5.66 9.23
C MET A 191 18.58 6.40 9.16
N GLU A 192 19.68 5.68 9.06
CA GLU A 192 21.01 6.27 8.88
C GLU A 192 21.11 7.07 7.57
N ALA A 193 20.54 6.53 6.49
CA ALA A 193 20.49 7.22 5.21
C ALA A 193 19.62 8.49 5.28
N ILE A 194 18.42 8.40 5.88
CA ILE A 194 17.56 9.58 6.09
C ILE A 194 18.32 10.64 6.86
N GLU A 195 18.96 10.29 7.98
CA GLU A 195 19.73 11.26 8.79
C GLU A 195 20.84 11.92 7.98
N SER A 196 21.60 11.14 7.23
CA SER A 196 22.69 11.63 6.39
C SER A 196 22.23 12.61 5.30
N TYR A 197 21.09 12.30 4.64
CA TYR A 197 20.61 13.09 3.50
C TYR A 197 19.71 14.26 3.91
N ARG A 198 18.99 14.21 5.04
CA ARG A 198 18.10 15.29 5.46
C ARG A 198 18.85 16.55 5.92
N ARG A 199 20.01 16.40 6.53
CA ARG A 199 20.86 17.54 7.00
C ARG A 199 20.09 18.54 7.85
N GLY A 200 19.28 18.06 8.81
CA GLY A 200 18.44 18.89 9.68
C GLY A 200 17.13 19.39 9.05
N ARG A 201 16.81 18.98 7.82
CA ARG A 201 15.55 19.35 7.14
C ARG A 201 14.42 18.39 7.50
N ASP A 202 13.19 18.82 7.24
CA ASP A 202 12.02 17.96 7.26
C ASP A 202 12.13 16.83 6.22
N VAL A 203 11.48 15.71 6.51
CA VAL A 203 11.46 14.52 5.66
C VAL A 203 10.03 14.18 5.28
N TYR A 204 9.69 14.31 4.01
CA TYR A 204 8.37 13.93 3.50
C TYR A 204 8.40 12.54 2.89
N VAL A 205 7.60 11.63 3.45
CA VAL A 205 7.46 10.26 2.93
C VAL A 205 6.31 10.21 1.95
N VAL A 206 6.62 10.00 0.68
CA VAL A 206 5.64 9.98 -0.42
C VAL A 206 5.62 8.60 -1.11
N GLY A 207 4.48 8.22 -1.64
CA GLY A 207 4.33 6.96 -2.38
C GLY A 207 2.89 6.68 -2.76
N VAL A 208 2.70 5.78 -3.71
CA VAL A 208 1.35 5.31 -4.07
C VAL A 208 0.79 4.39 -2.97
N THR A 209 -0.50 4.09 -3.05
CA THR A 209 -1.11 3.12 -2.14
C THR A 209 -0.45 1.74 -2.26
N ASN A 210 -0.44 0.97 -1.18
CA ASN A 210 0.09 -0.41 -1.12
C ASN A 210 1.61 -0.61 -1.29
N VAL A 211 2.42 0.43 -1.41
CA VAL A 211 3.89 0.28 -1.42
C VAL A 211 4.47 -0.11 -0.05
N GLY A 212 3.64 -0.16 0.98
CA GLY A 212 4.05 -0.48 2.35
C GLY A 212 4.55 0.73 3.14
N LYS A 213 4.19 1.96 2.74
CA LYS A 213 4.60 3.21 3.38
C LYS A 213 4.27 3.23 4.88
N SER A 214 3.02 2.99 5.26
CA SER A 214 2.62 2.96 6.68
C SER A 214 3.29 1.84 7.48
N THR A 215 3.52 0.68 6.86
CA THR A 215 4.27 -0.42 7.50
C THR A 215 5.72 -0.02 7.77
N LEU A 216 6.35 0.66 6.80
CA LEU A 216 7.71 1.15 6.93
C LEU A 216 7.84 2.22 8.01
N ILE A 217 6.90 3.18 8.04
CA ILE A 217 6.84 4.23 9.07
C ILE A 217 6.64 3.62 10.46
N ASN A 218 5.74 2.65 10.61
CA ASN A 218 5.56 1.95 11.88
C ASN A 218 6.83 1.18 12.30
N ALA A 219 7.58 0.60 11.36
CA ALA A 219 8.84 -0.05 11.65
C ALA A 219 9.92 0.95 12.09
N ILE A 220 9.97 2.14 11.49
CA ILE A 220 10.84 3.26 11.88
C ILE A 220 10.50 3.70 13.31
N ILE A 221 9.22 3.96 13.61
CA ILE A 221 8.74 4.34 14.94
C ILE A 221 9.18 3.31 15.98
N LYS A 222 8.92 2.04 15.71
CA LYS A 222 9.28 0.94 16.61
C LYS A 222 10.80 0.81 16.83
N SER A 223 11.59 1.08 15.81
CA SER A 223 13.05 1.06 15.90
C SER A 223 13.60 2.21 16.75
N ALA A 224 13.00 3.41 16.63
CA ALA A 224 13.42 4.60 17.35
C ALA A 224 13.00 4.60 18.82
N SER A 225 11.84 4.05 19.17
CA SER A 225 11.29 4.08 20.54
C SER A 225 11.88 3.02 21.46
N GLY A 226 12.51 1.98 20.95
CA GLY A 226 13.04 0.85 21.74
C GLY A 226 12.00 0.11 22.59
N SER A 227 10.74 0.58 22.63
CA SER A 227 9.62 0.04 23.37
C SER A 227 8.39 -0.12 22.47
N GLU A 228 7.48 -0.98 22.86
CA GLU A 228 6.18 -1.14 22.12
C GLU A 228 5.24 0.07 22.33
N ASP A 229 5.59 1.00 23.22
CA ASP A 229 4.77 2.15 23.60
C ASP A 229 5.18 3.42 22.85
N VAL A 230 4.34 3.74 21.89
CA VAL A 230 3.86 5.04 21.40
C VAL A 230 4.84 6.22 21.38
N ILE A 231 5.37 6.52 20.20
CA ILE A 231 5.77 7.89 19.88
C ILE A 231 4.50 8.73 19.76
N THR A 232 4.46 9.82 20.52
CA THR A 232 3.40 10.83 20.45
C THR A 232 3.43 11.46 19.06
N THR A 233 2.59 10.98 18.16
CA THR A 233 2.39 11.61 16.85
C THR A 233 1.59 12.88 17.09
N SER A 234 2.20 14.03 16.93
CA SER A 234 1.47 15.28 16.95
C SER A 234 0.64 15.41 15.67
N ARG A 235 -0.64 15.71 15.83
CA ARG A 235 -1.57 15.96 14.74
C ARG A 235 -2.03 17.39 14.84
N PHE A 236 -1.87 18.15 13.78
CA PHE A 236 -2.42 19.49 13.71
C PHE A 236 -3.87 19.42 13.17
N PRO A 237 -4.88 19.71 14.02
CA PRO A 237 -6.24 19.86 13.56
C PRO A 237 -6.33 21.10 12.66
N GLY A 238 -6.83 20.93 11.44
CA GLY A 238 -7.12 22.06 10.55
C GLY A 238 -6.37 22.08 9.22
N THR A 239 -5.48 21.13 8.94
CA THR A 239 -4.96 20.94 7.60
C THR A 239 -5.88 20.00 6.81
N THR A 240 -6.23 20.38 5.59
CA THR A 240 -7.16 19.66 4.69
C THR A 240 -6.67 18.24 4.32
N LEU A 241 -5.48 17.84 4.80
CA LEU A 241 -4.83 16.57 4.53
C LEU A 241 -4.26 16.03 5.83
N ASP A 242 -4.67 14.82 6.24
CA ASP A 242 -4.16 14.10 7.41
C ASP A 242 -2.68 13.80 7.26
N LYS A 243 -1.80 14.67 7.77
CA LYS A 243 -0.37 14.41 7.88
C LYS A 243 -0.07 13.84 9.26
N ILE A 244 0.73 12.78 9.31
CA ILE A 244 1.28 12.27 10.56
C ILE A 244 2.70 12.80 10.66
N GLU A 245 3.01 13.56 11.70
CA GLU A 245 4.34 14.12 11.94
C GLU A 245 5.01 13.35 13.07
N ILE A 246 6.23 12.88 12.83
CA ILE A 246 7.08 12.16 13.78
C ILE A 246 8.31 13.03 13.99
N PRO A 247 8.53 13.62 15.18
CA PRO A 247 9.71 14.41 15.46
C PRO A 247 10.99 13.61 15.23
N LEU A 248 11.94 14.18 14.49
CA LEU A 248 13.29 13.62 14.31
C LEU A 248 14.29 14.30 15.25
N ASP A 249 14.11 15.60 15.48
CA ASP A 249 14.84 16.44 16.44
C ASP A 249 13.96 17.61 16.89
N GLU A 250 14.57 18.67 17.51
CA GLU A 250 13.83 19.83 18.00
C GLU A 250 13.19 20.68 16.89
N ASP A 251 13.77 20.69 15.70
CA ASP A 251 13.42 21.59 14.60
C ASP A 251 12.86 20.88 13.36
N SER A 252 12.87 19.55 13.29
CA SER A 252 12.49 18.79 12.10
C SER A 252 11.69 17.53 12.39
N ALA A 253 10.88 17.13 11.41
CA ALA A 253 10.00 15.99 11.49
C ALA A 253 10.05 15.08 10.25
N LEU A 254 9.70 13.80 10.45
CA LEU A 254 9.30 12.90 9.38
C LEU A 254 7.78 12.98 9.21
N ILE A 255 7.37 13.37 8.01
CA ILE A 255 5.98 13.69 7.70
C ILE A 255 5.42 12.62 6.74
N ASP A 256 4.46 11.84 7.23
CA ASP A 256 3.74 10.87 6.39
C ASP A 256 2.71 11.60 5.53
N THR A 257 2.75 11.36 4.22
CA THR A 257 1.75 11.92 3.30
C THR A 257 0.72 10.85 2.92
N PRO A 258 -0.52 11.22 2.61
CA PRO A 258 -1.49 10.28 2.06
C PRO A 258 -0.96 9.57 0.82
N GLY A 259 -1.30 8.29 0.66
CA GLY A 259 -0.90 7.52 -0.54
C GLY A 259 -1.71 7.92 -1.76
N ILE A 260 -1.05 7.95 -2.94
CA ILE A 260 -1.73 8.15 -4.21
C ILE A 260 -2.41 6.88 -4.65
N ILE A 261 -3.60 6.99 -5.21
CA ILE A 261 -4.26 5.89 -5.91
C ILE A 261 -3.78 5.87 -7.36
N HIS A 262 -3.02 4.87 -7.75
CA HIS A 262 -2.65 4.67 -9.15
C HIS A 262 -3.71 3.84 -9.86
N ARG A 263 -4.55 4.49 -10.68
CA ARG A 263 -5.72 3.86 -11.33
C ARG A 263 -5.36 2.75 -12.31
N GLY A 264 -4.13 2.70 -12.79
CA GLY A 264 -3.64 1.68 -13.72
C GLY A 264 -3.28 0.33 -13.07
N GLN A 265 -3.57 0.12 -11.80
CA GLN A 265 -3.24 -1.13 -11.08
C GLN A 265 -4.41 -2.11 -11.04
N MET A 266 -4.10 -3.41 -11.06
CA MET A 266 -5.06 -4.51 -10.97
C MET A 266 -5.95 -4.43 -9.72
N ALA A 267 -5.44 -3.88 -8.61
CA ALA A 267 -6.15 -3.78 -7.33
C ALA A 267 -7.56 -3.15 -7.43
N HIS A 268 -7.80 -2.27 -8.41
CA HIS A 268 -9.08 -1.59 -8.60
C HIS A 268 -10.19 -2.47 -9.21
N TYR A 269 -9.83 -3.66 -9.67
CA TYR A 269 -10.73 -4.60 -10.36
C TYR A 269 -10.96 -5.87 -9.56
N LEU A 270 -10.52 -5.89 -8.29
CA LEU A 270 -10.59 -7.05 -7.41
C LEU A 270 -11.52 -6.78 -6.23
N GLU A 271 -12.17 -7.84 -5.77
CA GLU A 271 -12.86 -7.83 -4.50
C GLU A 271 -11.83 -7.77 -3.33
N PRO A 272 -12.23 -7.25 -2.17
CA PRO A 272 -11.33 -7.11 -1.01
C PRO A 272 -10.60 -8.41 -0.63
N GLU A 273 -11.27 -9.56 -0.74
CA GLU A 273 -10.70 -10.88 -0.44
C GLU A 273 -9.63 -11.32 -1.43
N ASP A 274 -9.63 -10.79 -2.64
CA ASP A 274 -8.70 -11.10 -3.73
C ASP A 274 -7.50 -10.15 -3.79
N LEU A 275 -7.50 -9.06 -3.01
CA LEU A 275 -6.37 -8.12 -2.93
C LEU A 275 -5.05 -8.79 -2.50
N LYS A 276 -5.12 -9.95 -1.85
CA LYS A 276 -3.95 -10.76 -1.48
C LYS A 276 -3.11 -11.17 -2.69
N TYR A 277 -3.70 -11.36 -3.87
CA TYR A 277 -3.01 -11.76 -5.10
C TYR A 277 -2.18 -10.63 -5.73
N VAL A 278 -2.47 -9.39 -5.41
CA VAL A 278 -1.77 -8.20 -5.92
C VAL A 278 -0.84 -7.56 -4.88
N SER A 279 -0.75 -8.15 -3.70
CA SER A 279 0.14 -7.72 -2.63
C SER A 279 0.78 -8.93 -1.94
N PRO A 280 1.73 -9.60 -2.60
CA PRO A 280 2.41 -10.77 -2.04
C PRO A 280 3.00 -10.47 -0.66
N ARG A 281 2.82 -11.42 0.28
CA ARG A 281 3.34 -11.32 1.65
C ARG A 281 4.47 -12.32 1.93
N LYS A 282 4.78 -13.16 0.96
CA LYS A 282 5.82 -14.19 1.04
C LYS A 282 6.69 -14.10 -0.20
N GLU A 283 7.91 -14.63 -0.08
CA GLU A 283 8.81 -14.78 -1.22
C GLU A 283 8.09 -15.48 -2.38
N ILE A 284 8.02 -14.81 -3.53
CA ILE A 284 7.44 -15.38 -4.74
C ILE A 284 8.33 -16.49 -5.27
N LYS A 285 7.70 -17.58 -5.71
CA LYS A 285 8.36 -18.75 -6.32
C LYS A 285 8.15 -18.70 -7.83
N PRO A 286 9.15 -18.27 -8.60
CA PRO A 286 9.02 -18.16 -10.05
C PRO A 286 8.68 -19.49 -10.70
N LYS A 287 7.75 -19.51 -11.64
CA LYS A 287 7.36 -20.71 -12.41
C LYS A 287 7.77 -20.54 -13.86
N THR A 288 8.65 -21.44 -14.35
CA THR A 288 9.09 -21.41 -15.75
C THR A 288 8.31 -22.40 -16.60
N TYR A 289 7.74 -21.91 -17.69
CA TYR A 289 6.96 -22.66 -18.65
C TYR A 289 7.73 -22.73 -19.98
N GLN A 290 8.04 -23.96 -20.43
CA GLN A 290 8.53 -24.15 -21.79
C GLN A 290 7.35 -24.00 -22.75
N LEU A 291 7.30 -22.85 -23.42
CA LEU A 291 6.21 -22.50 -24.32
C LEU A 291 6.64 -22.66 -25.79
N ASN A 292 5.76 -23.24 -26.59
CA ASN A 292 5.78 -23.14 -28.04
C ASN A 292 4.96 -21.92 -28.46
N PRO A 293 5.17 -21.36 -29.67
CA PRO A 293 4.22 -20.44 -30.27
C PRO A 293 2.81 -21.00 -30.23
N GLU A 294 1.81 -20.11 -30.25
CA GLU A 294 0.39 -20.44 -30.18
C GLU A 294 -0.04 -21.11 -28.86
N GLN A 295 0.63 -20.76 -27.77
CA GLN A 295 0.23 -21.16 -26.42
C GLN A 295 -0.11 -19.95 -25.54
N THR A 296 -1.02 -20.19 -24.60
CA THR A 296 -1.57 -19.20 -23.68
C THR A 296 -1.36 -19.63 -22.24
N LEU A 297 -1.05 -18.68 -21.38
CA LEU A 297 -1.08 -18.81 -19.92
C LEU A 297 -2.20 -17.91 -19.36
N PHE A 298 -3.03 -18.46 -18.49
CA PHE A 298 -3.98 -17.72 -17.67
C PHE A 298 -3.42 -17.61 -16.25
N PHE A 299 -3.54 -16.42 -15.65
CA PHE A 299 -3.21 -16.15 -14.25
C PHE A 299 -4.52 -15.98 -13.48
N GLY A 300 -5.10 -17.11 -13.02
CA GLY A 300 -6.50 -17.16 -12.64
C GLY A 300 -7.39 -16.65 -13.79
N GLY A 301 -8.49 -16.00 -13.45
CA GLY A 301 -9.30 -15.21 -14.38
C GLY A 301 -8.92 -13.74 -14.41
N LEU A 302 -7.77 -13.35 -13.81
CA LEU A 302 -7.37 -11.95 -13.66
C LEU A 302 -6.62 -11.41 -14.87
N ALA A 303 -5.79 -12.25 -15.50
CA ALA A 303 -4.98 -11.86 -16.65
C ALA A 303 -4.68 -13.07 -17.54
N ARG A 304 -4.29 -12.78 -18.79
CA ARG A 304 -3.89 -13.78 -19.76
C ARG A 304 -2.65 -13.30 -20.51
N PHE A 305 -1.77 -14.25 -20.84
CA PHE A 305 -0.56 -14.02 -21.62
C PHE A 305 -0.54 -14.98 -22.79
N ASP A 306 -0.48 -14.47 -24.01
CA ASP A 306 -0.38 -15.24 -25.25
C ASP A 306 1.04 -15.18 -25.80
N PHE A 307 1.61 -16.32 -26.12
CA PHE A 307 2.81 -16.42 -26.95
C PHE A 307 2.39 -16.70 -28.40
N ILE A 308 2.46 -15.66 -29.24
CA ILE A 308 1.89 -15.69 -30.59
C ILE A 308 2.89 -16.28 -31.58
N SER A 309 4.12 -15.74 -31.61
CA SER A 309 5.16 -16.20 -32.52
C SER A 309 6.57 -15.98 -31.95
N GLY A 310 7.50 -16.81 -32.40
CA GLY A 310 8.89 -16.84 -31.95
C GLY A 310 9.40 -18.27 -31.84
N GLU A 311 10.64 -18.44 -31.38
CA GLU A 311 11.18 -19.77 -31.10
C GLU A 311 10.68 -20.29 -29.76
N ARG A 312 10.57 -21.63 -29.61
CA ARG A 312 10.26 -22.27 -28.34
C ARG A 312 11.23 -21.79 -27.27
N GLN A 313 10.71 -21.31 -26.14
CA GLN A 313 11.54 -20.73 -25.07
C GLN A 313 10.93 -20.91 -23.69
N GLY A 314 11.78 -20.82 -22.65
CA GLY A 314 11.38 -20.87 -21.25
C GLY A 314 10.95 -19.52 -20.73
N MET A 315 9.66 -19.24 -20.70
CA MET A 315 9.11 -18.01 -20.13
C MET A 315 8.85 -18.19 -18.64
N THR A 316 9.27 -17.21 -17.82
CA THR A 316 9.15 -17.33 -16.36
C THR A 316 8.14 -16.33 -15.84
N ALA A 317 7.13 -16.84 -15.13
CA ALA A 317 6.08 -16.08 -14.50
C ALA A 317 6.44 -15.77 -13.04
N TYR A 318 6.30 -14.52 -12.65
CA TYR A 318 6.55 -13.97 -11.30
C TYR A 318 5.25 -13.35 -10.80
N PHE A 319 4.44 -14.15 -10.14
CA PHE A 319 3.14 -13.79 -9.59
C PHE A 319 3.04 -14.29 -8.15
N ASP A 320 2.03 -13.87 -7.42
CA ASP A 320 1.75 -14.45 -6.11
C ASP A 320 1.64 -15.98 -6.19
N ASN A 321 2.13 -16.67 -5.16
CA ASN A 321 2.23 -18.13 -5.16
C ASN A 321 0.87 -18.84 -5.19
N GLU A 322 -0.19 -18.17 -4.75
CA GLU A 322 -1.55 -18.69 -4.69
C GLU A 322 -2.30 -18.53 -6.01
N ILE A 323 -1.76 -17.77 -6.97
CA ILE A 323 -2.36 -17.66 -8.31
C ILE A 323 -2.15 -18.96 -9.08
N ASN A 324 -3.26 -19.57 -9.46
CA ASN A 324 -3.25 -20.70 -10.36
C ASN A 324 -2.89 -20.26 -11.78
N VAL A 325 -1.89 -20.94 -12.38
CA VAL A 325 -1.51 -20.69 -13.77
C VAL A 325 -1.98 -21.87 -14.61
N HIS A 326 -2.89 -21.59 -15.54
CA HIS A 326 -3.40 -22.59 -16.47
C HIS A 326 -2.82 -22.36 -17.87
N ARG A 327 -2.32 -23.43 -18.51
CA ARG A 327 -1.78 -23.38 -19.87
C ARG A 327 -2.69 -24.08 -20.85
N THR A 328 -2.97 -23.44 -21.99
CA THR A 328 -3.74 -24.00 -23.09
C THR A 328 -3.18 -23.58 -24.44
N LYS A 329 -3.81 -24.04 -25.55
CA LYS A 329 -3.54 -23.53 -26.89
C LYS A 329 -4.10 -22.13 -27.04
N LEU A 330 -3.52 -21.31 -27.91
CA LEU A 330 -4.01 -19.98 -28.24
C LEU A 330 -5.38 -20.06 -28.95
N GLU A 331 -5.50 -21.05 -29.86
CA GLU A 331 -6.78 -21.38 -30.48
C GLU A 331 -7.80 -21.83 -29.43
N GLY A 332 -8.99 -21.21 -29.43
CA GLY A 332 -10.03 -21.48 -28.45
C GLY A 332 -9.80 -20.91 -27.05
N ALA A 333 -8.71 -20.14 -26.83
CA ALA A 333 -8.37 -19.63 -25.50
C ALA A 333 -9.41 -18.62 -24.97
N THR A 334 -10.09 -17.89 -25.85
CA THR A 334 -11.14 -16.94 -25.45
C THR A 334 -12.40 -17.66 -25.00
N GLU A 335 -12.83 -18.67 -25.73
CA GLU A 335 -13.96 -19.54 -25.36
C GLU A 335 -13.68 -20.28 -24.07
N PHE A 336 -12.44 -20.75 -23.92
CA PHE A 336 -11.98 -21.41 -22.70
C PHE A 336 -12.07 -20.46 -21.49
N TYR A 337 -11.62 -19.20 -21.63
CA TYR A 337 -11.72 -18.19 -20.57
C TYR A 337 -13.18 -17.96 -20.18
N GLU A 338 -14.06 -17.70 -21.14
CA GLU A 338 -15.47 -17.41 -20.86
C GLU A 338 -16.19 -18.58 -20.18
N LYS A 339 -15.81 -19.81 -20.52
CA LYS A 339 -16.40 -21.02 -19.93
C LYS A 339 -15.93 -21.27 -18.49
N HIS A 340 -14.66 -20.92 -18.16
CA HIS A 340 -14.01 -21.37 -16.93
C HIS A 340 -13.65 -20.26 -15.96
N LYS A 341 -13.95 -18.98 -16.28
CA LYS A 341 -13.71 -17.85 -15.36
C LYS A 341 -14.55 -18.00 -14.09
N GLY A 342 -13.92 -17.78 -12.95
CA GLY A 342 -14.55 -17.91 -11.64
C GLY A 342 -14.59 -19.33 -11.08
N GLU A 343 -14.23 -20.34 -11.88
CA GLU A 343 -14.14 -21.74 -11.46
C GLU A 343 -12.70 -22.24 -11.56
N LEU A 344 -12.33 -22.93 -12.65
CA LEU A 344 -10.96 -23.37 -12.91
C LEU A 344 -9.98 -22.19 -12.99
N LEU A 345 -10.45 -21.06 -13.53
CA LEU A 345 -9.74 -19.78 -13.59
C LEU A 345 -10.21 -18.84 -12.47
N ALA A 346 -10.03 -19.24 -11.22
CA ALA A 346 -10.25 -18.40 -10.03
C ALA A 346 -8.93 -17.81 -9.54
N PRO A 347 -8.93 -16.60 -8.93
CA PRO A 347 -10.05 -15.68 -8.81
C PRO A 347 -10.43 -15.05 -10.16
N ALA A 348 -11.61 -14.44 -10.26
CA ALA A 348 -12.08 -13.77 -11.47
C ALA A 348 -12.33 -12.29 -11.24
N LEU A 349 -12.27 -11.52 -12.32
CA LEU A 349 -12.58 -10.10 -12.31
C LEU A 349 -14.08 -9.86 -12.13
N VAL A 350 -14.44 -8.82 -11.41
CA VAL A 350 -15.81 -8.37 -11.24
C VAL A 350 -16.12 -7.22 -12.18
N GLY A 351 -17.11 -7.41 -13.06
CA GLY A 351 -17.62 -6.35 -13.94
C GLY A 351 -16.67 -5.84 -15.01
N ALA A 352 -15.47 -6.45 -15.16
CA ALA A 352 -14.47 -6.04 -16.12
C ALA A 352 -14.21 -7.11 -17.19
N LYS A 353 -13.87 -6.65 -18.40
CA LYS A 353 -13.45 -7.50 -19.51
C LYS A 353 -11.96 -7.35 -19.75
N LEU A 354 -11.32 -8.44 -20.15
CA LEU A 354 -9.93 -8.42 -20.58
C LEU A 354 -9.83 -7.79 -21.97
N VAL A 355 -8.92 -6.82 -22.12
CA VAL A 355 -8.53 -6.21 -23.38
C VAL A 355 -7.14 -6.64 -23.78
N ARG A 356 -6.93 -6.90 -25.07
CA ARG A 356 -5.69 -7.41 -25.64
C ARG A 356 -4.70 -6.28 -25.92
N ARG A 357 -3.44 -6.47 -25.49
CA ARG A 357 -2.32 -5.57 -25.81
C ARG A 357 -1.18 -6.42 -26.38
N GLU A 358 -0.98 -6.32 -27.71
CA GLU A 358 0.09 -7.04 -28.40
C GLU A 358 1.39 -6.25 -28.34
N VAL A 359 2.49 -6.98 -28.15
CA VAL A 359 3.83 -6.42 -28.02
C VAL A 359 4.84 -7.27 -28.78
N LYS A 360 5.72 -6.61 -29.53
CA LYS A 360 6.88 -7.25 -30.17
C LYS A 360 8.11 -7.09 -29.26
N ILE A 361 8.67 -8.20 -28.84
CA ILE A 361 9.85 -8.27 -27.97
C ILE A 361 11.08 -8.49 -28.86
N THR A 362 12.08 -7.61 -28.72
CA THR A 362 13.35 -7.70 -29.44
C THR A 362 14.49 -8.22 -28.58
N ASP A 363 14.44 -7.97 -27.28
CA ASP A 363 15.46 -8.31 -26.30
C ASP A 363 14.82 -8.88 -25.04
N LYS A 364 15.65 -9.52 -24.16
CA LYS A 364 15.18 -10.05 -22.87
C LYS A 364 14.42 -8.98 -22.09
N SER A 365 13.12 -9.21 -21.92
CA SER A 365 12.20 -8.24 -21.31
C SER A 365 11.25 -8.88 -20.33
N ASP A 366 10.74 -8.08 -19.39
CA ASP A 366 9.57 -8.41 -18.59
C ASP A 366 8.33 -7.74 -19.17
N ILE A 367 7.26 -8.51 -19.30
CA ILE A 367 5.91 -8.01 -19.58
C ILE A 367 5.21 -7.89 -18.23
N VAL A 368 5.01 -6.67 -17.76
CA VAL A 368 4.45 -6.37 -16.45
C VAL A 368 2.95 -6.16 -16.57
N PHE A 369 2.19 -6.84 -15.73
CA PHE A 369 0.77 -6.65 -15.49
C PHE A 369 0.66 -5.83 -14.20
N SER A 370 0.39 -4.52 -14.33
CA SER A 370 0.53 -3.60 -13.20
C SER A 370 -0.28 -4.00 -11.97
N GLY A 371 0.41 -4.12 -10.84
CA GLY A 371 -0.15 -4.58 -9.58
C GLY A 371 -0.31 -6.10 -9.45
N LEU A 372 -0.12 -6.91 -10.51
CA LEU A 372 -0.36 -8.36 -10.46
C LEU A 372 0.92 -9.20 -10.53
N GLY A 373 1.90 -8.76 -11.31
CA GLY A 373 3.14 -9.52 -11.54
C GLY A 373 3.69 -9.33 -12.94
N TRP A 374 4.59 -10.20 -13.35
CA TRP A 374 5.18 -10.11 -14.71
C TRP A 374 5.59 -11.47 -15.27
N VAL A 375 5.71 -11.51 -16.60
CA VAL A 375 6.29 -12.63 -17.35
C VAL A 375 7.60 -12.20 -17.97
N ARG A 376 8.70 -12.90 -17.68
CA ARG A 376 9.99 -12.72 -18.35
C ARG A 376 9.99 -13.47 -19.68
N VAL A 377 10.26 -12.74 -20.75
CA VAL A 377 10.43 -13.25 -22.13
C VAL A 377 11.91 -13.16 -22.47
N PRO A 378 12.64 -14.28 -22.56
CA PRO A 378 14.10 -14.26 -22.69
C PRO A 378 14.62 -13.95 -24.10
N GLN A 379 13.83 -14.21 -25.13
CA GLN A 379 14.24 -14.08 -26.53
C GLN A 379 13.17 -13.35 -27.36
N LYS A 380 13.52 -12.99 -28.62
CA LYS A 380 12.59 -12.35 -29.56
C LYS A 380 11.28 -13.13 -29.66
N ALA A 381 10.17 -12.41 -29.57
CA ALA A 381 8.83 -12.98 -29.61
C ALA A 381 7.78 -11.91 -29.99
N VAL A 382 6.64 -12.36 -30.48
CA VAL A 382 5.41 -11.59 -30.46
C VAL A 382 4.51 -12.19 -29.39
N VAL A 383 4.10 -11.36 -28.44
CA VAL A 383 3.28 -11.78 -27.30
C VAL A 383 2.07 -10.86 -27.15
N ALA A 384 1.03 -11.30 -26.47
CA ALA A 384 -0.03 -10.39 -26.05
C ALA A 384 -0.33 -10.56 -24.56
N ALA A 385 -0.48 -9.46 -23.87
CA ALA A 385 -1.01 -9.40 -22.52
C ALA A 385 -2.48 -9.00 -22.56
N TRP A 386 -3.30 -9.66 -21.77
CA TRP A 386 -4.70 -9.35 -21.60
C TRP A 386 -4.96 -8.97 -20.16
N VAL A 387 -5.48 -7.78 -19.95
CA VAL A 387 -5.77 -7.18 -18.64
C VAL A 387 -7.10 -6.45 -18.70
N PRO A 388 -7.73 -6.08 -17.58
CA PRO A 388 -8.87 -5.18 -17.58
C PRO A 388 -8.57 -3.88 -18.32
N GLU A 389 -9.56 -3.30 -18.97
CA GLU A 389 -9.44 -1.97 -19.55
C GLU A 389 -9.05 -0.97 -18.44
N GLY A 390 -7.98 -0.20 -18.67
CA GLY A 390 -7.42 0.73 -17.67
C GLY A 390 -6.26 0.18 -16.86
N VAL A 391 -6.03 -1.13 -16.81
CA VAL A 391 -4.79 -1.69 -16.22
C VAL A 391 -3.62 -1.51 -17.18
N ASP A 392 -2.49 -1.05 -16.65
CA ASP A 392 -1.30 -0.83 -17.43
C ASP A 392 -0.54 -2.13 -17.72
N VAL A 393 -0.09 -2.26 -18.97
CA VAL A 393 0.88 -3.28 -19.39
C VAL A 393 2.17 -2.57 -19.76
N VAL A 394 3.25 -2.91 -19.07
CA VAL A 394 4.56 -2.27 -19.28
C VAL A 394 5.58 -3.30 -19.76
N VAL A 395 6.33 -2.93 -20.81
CA VAL A 395 7.51 -3.69 -21.21
C VAL A 395 8.73 -3.01 -20.60
N ARG A 396 9.54 -3.79 -19.91
CA ARG A 396 10.76 -3.29 -19.28
C ARG A 396 11.92 -4.26 -19.46
N LYS A 397 13.14 -3.78 -19.27
CA LYS A 397 14.32 -4.65 -19.16
C LYS A 397 14.10 -5.66 -18.03
N ALA A 398 14.41 -6.91 -18.28
CA ALA A 398 14.19 -7.98 -17.29
C ALA A 398 14.88 -7.68 -15.96
N LEU A 399 14.13 -7.76 -14.87
CA LEU A 399 14.61 -7.53 -13.51
C LEU A 399 15.54 -8.67 -13.06
N ILE A 400 15.17 -9.91 -13.38
CA ILE A 400 15.92 -11.12 -13.04
C ILE A 400 16.51 -11.68 -14.32
N GLY A 401 17.82 -11.64 -14.41
CA GLY A 401 18.55 -12.00 -15.63
C GLY A 401 19.15 -13.37 -15.59
#